data_8cf515f983ff2dca18247816c284f53c
#
_entry.id   8cf515f983ff2dca18247816c284f53c
#
_cell.length_a   1.000
_cell.length_b   1.000
_cell.length_c   1.000
_cell.angle_alpha   90.00
_cell.angle_beta   90.00
_cell.angle_gamma   90.00
#
_symmetry.space_group_name_H-M   'P 1'
#
loop_
_entity.id
_entity.type
_entity.pdbx_description
1 polymer ?
#
loop_
_entity_poly.entity_id
_entity_poly.type
_entity_poly.pdbx_seq_one_letter_code
_entity_poly.pdbx_strand_id
1 'polypeptide(L)'
;MIKIATEKERAGVYKTMGYCFNWSEDAIKNNIESGSFNKYEEFIVSLNDKEDVESVFAIIPYDVYFEGKIVKFGGIGGVSSLPENRGAGNIRKMFKFSFEYMKEHNMIFSGLGPFAFQYYRKFGYEWCFTWQLVNIPINDLKDFPAASSYRQLKKEDKELFENFRNHINERVNGPVVRDERLANEKWDYYRNTNHKVYGAFNDKNELVSMMAFKQEGKEIKVAEMYFEDELSRQNLLYFFYRERSLTEKVELVLHVDDEIRNILPSPRISYWHWPNKMGRVVLVEEALKLLNIKNSFDNFSIKINDDLAPWNNQTFNVSCVNDKVDVSCDNSLADFEMDINRFSQLIYGHIDASQAIKLNFVKINNKTRIRDFEKLFYKKTTMLWQEF
;
A
#
# COMPACT_ATOMS: atom_id res chain seq x y z
N MET A 1 30.57 1.73 -5.66
CA MET A 1 30.29 1.75 -4.20
C MET A 1 28.80 2.02 -3.97
N ILE A 2 28.14 1.35 -2.98
CA ILE A 2 26.72 1.63 -2.61
C ILE A 2 26.70 2.36 -1.29
N LYS A 3 25.90 3.41 -1.16
CA LYS A 3 25.75 4.22 0.06
C LYS A 3 24.46 5.05 0.06
N ILE A 4 24.13 5.65 1.19
CA ILE A 4 23.17 6.74 1.27
C ILE A 4 23.84 8.00 0.70
N ALA A 5 23.15 8.72 -0.17
CA ALA A 5 23.63 9.96 -0.76
C ALA A 5 23.73 11.07 0.30
N THR A 6 24.77 11.87 0.20
CA THR A 6 24.94 13.12 0.95
C THR A 6 24.76 14.31 0.01
N GLU A 7 24.94 15.53 0.51
CA GLU A 7 24.94 16.74 -0.33
C GLU A 7 25.88 16.64 -1.53
N LYS A 8 27.01 15.90 -1.38
CA LYS A 8 28.00 15.72 -2.45
C LYS A 8 27.40 15.02 -3.69
N GLU A 9 26.51 14.05 -3.47
CA GLU A 9 25.93 13.24 -4.55
C GLU A 9 24.63 13.84 -5.10
N ARG A 10 24.03 14.87 -4.49
CA ARG A 10 22.72 15.43 -4.89
C ARG A 10 22.63 15.83 -6.36
N ALA A 11 23.63 16.51 -6.88
CA ALA A 11 23.65 16.87 -8.30
C ALA A 11 23.58 15.63 -9.21
N GLY A 12 24.31 14.56 -8.85
CA GLY A 12 24.25 13.29 -9.57
C GLY A 12 22.89 12.59 -9.45
N VAL A 13 22.25 12.68 -8.29
CA VAL A 13 20.87 12.20 -8.08
C VAL A 13 19.91 12.92 -9.03
N TYR A 14 19.93 14.26 -9.06
CA TYR A 14 19.04 15.06 -9.92
C TYR A 14 19.25 14.74 -11.40
N LYS A 15 20.52 14.67 -11.83
CA LYS A 15 20.86 14.29 -13.21
C LYS A 15 20.31 12.91 -13.58
N THR A 16 20.55 11.90 -12.74
CA THR A 16 20.16 10.51 -13.04
C THR A 16 18.65 10.34 -13.05
N MET A 17 17.93 10.90 -12.07
CA MET A 17 16.48 10.88 -12.03
C MET A 17 15.88 11.71 -13.17
N GLY A 18 16.38 12.93 -13.40
CA GLY A 18 15.91 13.80 -14.49
C GLY A 18 15.98 13.11 -15.84
N TYR A 19 17.12 12.44 -16.13
CA TYR A 19 17.25 11.66 -17.36
C TYR A 19 16.21 10.53 -17.46
N CYS A 20 16.04 9.75 -16.39
CA CYS A 20 15.18 8.55 -16.43
C CYS A 20 13.69 8.89 -16.47
N PHE A 21 13.28 9.99 -15.85
CA PHE A 21 11.88 10.45 -15.83
C PHE A 21 11.55 11.50 -16.89
N ASN A 22 12.53 11.86 -17.72
CA ASN A 22 12.40 12.92 -18.73
C ASN A 22 11.96 14.26 -18.12
N TRP A 23 12.51 14.59 -16.97
CA TRP A 23 12.31 15.86 -16.27
C TRP A 23 13.62 16.66 -16.29
N SER A 24 13.53 18.00 -16.27
CA SER A 24 14.73 18.81 -16.08
C SER A 24 15.32 18.58 -14.69
N GLU A 25 16.65 18.72 -14.56
CA GLU A 25 17.33 18.60 -13.27
C GLU A 25 16.77 19.61 -12.25
N ASP A 26 16.43 20.83 -12.71
CA ASP A 26 15.80 21.86 -11.88
C ASP A 26 14.40 21.44 -11.40
N ALA A 27 13.60 20.74 -12.23
CA ALA A 27 12.31 20.23 -11.82
C ALA A 27 12.44 19.15 -10.72
N ILE A 28 13.40 18.24 -10.88
CA ILE A 28 13.70 17.23 -9.84
C ILE A 28 14.18 17.92 -8.56
N LYS A 29 15.15 18.83 -8.69
CA LYS A 29 15.66 19.60 -7.55
C LYS A 29 14.55 20.32 -6.80
N ASN A 30 13.72 21.07 -7.51
CA ASN A 30 12.61 21.81 -6.92
C ASN A 30 11.60 20.88 -6.22
N ASN A 31 11.28 19.72 -6.80
CA ASN A 31 10.38 18.74 -6.20
C ASN A 31 10.96 18.14 -4.90
N ILE A 32 12.26 17.85 -4.88
CA ILE A 32 12.96 17.34 -3.69
C ILE A 32 13.05 18.43 -2.61
N GLU A 33 13.50 19.64 -2.97
CA GLU A 33 13.72 20.74 -2.03
C GLU A 33 12.40 21.33 -1.50
N SER A 34 11.33 21.33 -2.28
CA SER A 34 10.00 21.79 -1.85
C SER A 34 9.27 20.79 -0.95
N GLY A 35 9.80 19.57 -0.82
CA GLY A 35 9.17 18.49 -0.06
C GLY A 35 8.03 17.79 -0.81
N SER A 36 7.86 18.07 -2.11
CA SER A 36 6.91 17.35 -2.98
C SER A 36 7.34 15.90 -3.20
N PHE A 37 8.66 15.63 -3.23
CA PHE A 37 9.24 14.37 -2.82
C PHE A 37 9.45 14.43 -1.31
N ASN A 38 9.22 13.35 -0.61
CA ASN A 38 9.24 13.33 0.83
C ASN A 38 10.58 13.86 1.38
N LYS A 39 10.56 14.90 2.21
CA LYS A 39 11.72 15.53 2.84
C LYS A 39 12.62 14.56 3.62
N TYR A 40 12.09 13.37 3.95
CA TYR A 40 12.77 12.33 4.71
C TYR A 40 13.27 11.17 3.85
N GLU A 41 13.29 11.35 2.51
CA GLU A 41 13.79 10.31 1.62
C GLU A 41 15.29 10.09 1.80
N GLU A 42 15.67 8.84 1.94
CA GLU A 42 17.06 8.42 1.89
C GLU A 42 17.38 7.94 0.49
N PHE A 43 18.13 8.74 -0.25
CA PHE A 43 18.58 8.34 -1.59
C PHE A 43 19.71 7.33 -1.50
N ILE A 44 19.48 6.12 -1.98
CA ILE A 44 20.49 5.11 -2.13
C ILE A 44 21.12 5.29 -3.50
N VAL A 45 22.44 5.39 -3.56
CA VAL A 45 23.20 5.59 -4.81
C VAL A 45 24.22 4.49 -5.04
N SER A 46 24.42 4.16 -6.33
CA SER A 46 25.59 3.44 -6.82
C SER A 46 26.55 4.43 -7.45
N LEU A 47 27.78 4.42 -6.98
CA LEU A 47 28.85 5.27 -7.48
C LEU A 47 29.89 4.45 -8.26
N ASN A 48 30.42 5.04 -9.35
CA ASN A 48 31.58 4.50 -10.05
C ASN A 48 32.90 4.81 -9.32
N ASP A 49 34.04 4.47 -9.93
CA ASP A 49 35.37 4.71 -9.36
C ASP A 49 35.77 6.21 -9.30
N LYS A 50 35.04 7.06 -10.03
CA LYS A 50 35.19 8.53 -10.02
C LYS A 50 34.21 9.21 -9.07
N GLU A 51 33.47 8.42 -8.30
CA GLU A 51 32.38 8.87 -7.40
C GLU A 51 31.18 9.53 -8.12
N ASP A 52 30.98 9.30 -9.43
CA ASP A 52 29.79 9.73 -10.13
C ASP A 52 28.61 8.78 -9.85
N VAL A 53 27.40 9.34 -9.77
CA VAL A 53 26.15 8.56 -9.55
C VAL A 53 25.76 7.83 -10.84
N GLU A 54 25.75 6.51 -10.79
CA GLU A 54 25.34 5.62 -11.90
C GLU A 54 23.87 5.18 -11.81
N SER A 55 23.40 4.98 -10.59
CA SER A 55 22.05 4.55 -10.30
C SER A 55 21.58 5.15 -8.98
N VAL A 56 20.28 5.37 -8.84
CA VAL A 56 19.67 5.94 -7.65
C VAL A 56 18.25 5.41 -7.46
N PHE A 57 17.81 5.29 -6.24
CA PHE A 57 16.40 5.28 -5.83
C PHE A 57 16.26 5.76 -4.39
N ALA A 58 15.04 6.13 -4.00
CA ALA A 58 14.74 6.58 -2.65
C ALA A 58 14.14 5.46 -1.80
N ILE A 59 14.50 5.44 -0.50
CA ILE A 59 13.70 4.81 0.56
C ILE A 59 12.89 5.91 1.22
N ILE A 60 11.58 5.76 1.23
CA ILE A 60 10.63 6.70 1.81
C ILE A 60 10.03 6.07 3.05
N PRO A 61 10.40 6.52 4.27
CA PRO A 61 9.88 5.95 5.49
C PRO A 61 8.42 6.37 5.72
N TYR A 62 7.58 5.40 5.97
CA TYR A 62 6.19 5.58 6.37
C TYR A 62 5.85 4.78 7.61
N ASP A 63 4.83 5.22 8.32
CA ASP A 63 4.06 4.41 9.22
C ASP A 63 2.79 3.95 8.49
N VAL A 64 2.45 2.65 8.59
CA VAL A 64 1.25 2.09 7.96
C VAL A 64 0.43 1.30 8.97
N TYR A 65 -0.88 1.22 8.74
CA TYR A 65 -1.73 0.31 9.48
C TYR A 65 -1.53 -1.13 8.98
N PHE A 66 -1.37 -2.05 9.92
CA PHE A 66 -1.32 -3.48 9.65
C PHE A 66 -1.86 -4.28 10.86
N GLU A 67 -2.91 -5.08 10.64
CA GLU A 67 -3.59 -5.85 11.71
C GLU A 67 -3.98 -4.99 12.94
N GLY A 68 -4.49 -3.79 12.69
CA GLY A 68 -4.87 -2.83 13.73
C GLY A 68 -3.69 -2.17 14.47
N LYS A 69 -2.46 -2.36 14.00
CA LYS A 69 -1.24 -1.77 14.59
C LYS A 69 -0.59 -0.81 13.60
N ILE A 70 0.17 0.14 14.13
CA ILE A 70 1.02 1.02 13.33
C ILE A 70 2.41 0.40 13.26
N VAL A 71 2.93 0.22 12.05
CA VAL A 71 4.22 -0.41 11.79
C VAL A 71 5.04 0.38 10.77
N LYS A 72 6.36 0.27 10.85
CA LYS A 72 7.29 0.92 9.93
C LYS A 72 7.30 0.24 8.56
N PHE A 73 7.31 1.07 7.52
CA PHE A 73 7.25 0.67 6.12
C PHE A 73 8.26 1.47 5.29
N GLY A 74 8.99 0.81 4.41
CA GLY A 74 9.91 1.45 3.46
C GLY A 74 9.31 1.50 2.05
N GLY A 75 8.80 2.66 1.62
CA GLY A 75 8.43 2.88 0.23
C GLY A 75 9.67 2.98 -0.66
N ILE A 76 9.63 2.42 -1.86
CA ILE A 76 10.71 2.57 -2.85
C ILE A 76 10.20 3.43 -4.00
N GLY A 77 10.87 4.54 -4.22
CA GLY A 77 10.55 5.50 -5.28
C GLY A 77 11.73 5.87 -6.15
N GLY A 78 11.46 6.39 -7.35
CA GLY A 78 12.46 7.01 -8.19
C GLY A 78 13.55 6.08 -8.75
N VAL A 79 13.31 4.78 -8.93
CA VAL A 79 14.31 3.81 -9.39
C VAL A 79 14.86 4.18 -10.76
N SER A 80 16.11 4.61 -10.80
CA SER A 80 16.77 5.19 -11.97
C SER A 80 18.17 4.61 -12.19
N SER A 81 18.55 4.41 -13.44
CA SER A 81 19.89 4.01 -13.84
C SER A 81 20.22 4.58 -15.22
N LEU A 82 21.35 5.24 -15.36
CA LEU A 82 21.80 5.75 -16.64
C LEU A 82 21.99 4.60 -17.64
N PRO A 83 21.70 4.82 -18.94
CA PRO A 83 21.71 3.74 -19.95
C PRO A 83 23.02 2.94 -19.99
N GLU A 84 24.15 3.61 -19.90
CA GLU A 84 25.49 3.01 -19.91
C GLU A 84 25.77 2.09 -18.71
N ASN A 85 24.99 2.23 -17.62
CA ASN A 85 25.16 1.46 -16.39
C ASN A 85 24.06 0.40 -16.19
N ARG A 86 23.13 0.30 -17.15
CA ARG A 86 22.09 -0.73 -17.12
C ARG A 86 22.67 -2.12 -17.34
N GLY A 87 22.16 -3.10 -16.59
CA GLY A 87 22.65 -4.49 -16.66
C GLY A 87 23.89 -4.78 -15.81
N ALA A 88 24.54 -3.79 -15.20
CA ALA A 88 25.72 -3.97 -14.34
C ALA A 88 25.39 -4.56 -12.93
N GLY A 89 24.12 -4.79 -12.62
CA GLY A 89 23.68 -5.35 -11.32
C GLY A 89 23.64 -4.33 -10.18
N ASN A 90 23.81 -3.05 -10.46
CA ASN A 90 23.82 -1.99 -9.44
C ASN A 90 22.52 -1.96 -8.64
N ILE A 91 21.37 -1.99 -9.30
CA ILE A 91 20.06 -1.99 -8.63
C ILE A 91 19.90 -3.19 -7.68
N ARG A 92 20.40 -4.39 -8.04
CA ARG A 92 20.34 -5.55 -7.13
C ARG A 92 21.20 -5.34 -5.87
N LYS A 93 22.39 -4.77 -6.00
CA LYS A 93 23.26 -4.44 -4.86
C LYS A 93 22.63 -3.36 -3.99
N MET A 94 21.97 -2.36 -4.61
CA MET A 94 21.27 -1.31 -3.90
C MET A 94 20.08 -1.85 -3.14
N PHE A 95 19.26 -2.77 -3.69
CA PHE A 95 18.19 -3.42 -2.96
C PHE A 95 18.69 -4.23 -1.75
N LYS A 96 19.80 -4.96 -1.91
CA LYS A 96 20.41 -5.67 -0.77
C LYS A 96 20.78 -4.70 0.36
N PHE A 97 21.46 -3.61 0.03
CA PHE A 97 21.79 -2.55 1.00
C PHE A 97 20.54 -1.94 1.64
N SER A 98 19.50 -1.69 0.84
CA SER A 98 18.24 -1.11 1.33
C SER A 98 17.51 -2.01 2.31
N PHE A 99 17.53 -3.34 2.11
CA PHE A 99 16.91 -4.26 3.06
C PHE A 99 17.69 -4.36 4.38
N GLU A 100 19.02 -4.26 4.34
CA GLU A 100 19.85 -4.11 5.55
C GLU A 100 19.50 -2.81 6.29
N TYR A 101 19.44 -1.68 5.58
CA TYR A 101 18.98 -0.40 6.13
C TYR A 101 17.57 -0.50 6.74
N MET A 102 16.61 -1.07 6.02
CA MET A 102 15.23 -1.24 6.50
C MET A 102 15.18 -2.10 7.76
N LYS A 103 15.98 -3.17 7.83
CA LYS A 103 16.10 -4.02 9.02
C LYS A 103 16.60 -3.23 10.22
N GLU A 104 17.67 -2.43 10.05
CA GLU A 104 18.25 -1.60 11.11
C GLU A 104 17.26 -0.55 11.63
N HIS A 105 16.32 -0.11 10.79
CA HIS A 105 15.27 0.87 11.13
C HIS A 105 13.92 0.24 11.46
N ASN A 106 13.87 -1.08 11.68
CA ASN A 106 12.64 -1.83 12.02
C ASN A 106 11.51 -1.64 10.99
N MET A 107 11.82 -1.43 9.71
CA MET A 107 10.83 -1.42 8.64
C MET A 107 10.44 -2.86 8.31
N ILE A 108 9.28 -3.28 8.79
CA ILE A 108 8.82 -4.68 8.64
C ILE A 108 8.44 -4.98 7.20
N PHE A 109 7.92 -3.98 6.51
CA PHE A 109 7.39 -4.08 5.17
C PHE A 109 8.02 -3.07 4.23
N SER A 110 7.97 -3.38 2.93
CA SER A 110 8.32 -2.46 1.85
C SER A 110 7.33 -2.56 0.70
N GLY A 111 7.20 -1.49 -0.07
CA GLY A 111 6.34 -1.46 -1.25
C GLY A 111 6.81 -0.48 -2.31
N LEU A 112 6.30 -0.66 -3.52
CA LEU A 112 6.63 0.18 -4.67
C LEU A 112 5.52 0.17 -5.73
N GLY A 113 5.51 1.21 -6.58
CA GLY A 113 4.74 1.26 -7.82
C GLY A 113 5.58 0.69 -8.97
N PRO A 114 5.25 -0.49 -9.52
CA PRO A 114 6.11 -1.12 -10.53
C PRO A 114 5.89 -0.53 -11.93
N PHE A 115 6.95 -0.18 -12.63
CA PHE A 115 6.89 -0.01 -14.10
C PHE A 115 6.84 -1.38 -14.81
N ALA A 116 7.36 -2.44 -14.17
CA ALA A 116 7.31 -3.82 -14.67
C ALA A 116 7.36 -4.81 -13.49
N PHE A 117 6.30 -5.59 -13.29
CA PHE A 117 6.22 -6.58 -12.21
C PHE A 117 7.37 -7.60 -12.25
N GLN A 118 7.67 -8.14 -13.44
CA GLN A 118 8.73 -9.14 -13.61
C GLN A 118 10.10 -8.60 -13.18
N TYR A 119 10.34 -7.31 -13.35
CA TYR A 119 11.59 -6.68 -12.93
C TYR A 119 11.77 -6.72 -11.42
N TYR A 120 10.73 -6.33 -10.65
CA TYR A 120 10.80 -6.24 -9.19
C TYR A 120 10.66 -7.59 -8.49
N ARG A 121 10.06 -8.61 -9.14
CA ARG A 121 10.06 -9.98 -8.63
C ARG A 121 11.45 -10.51 -8.34
N LYS A 122 12.46 -10.11 -9.09
CA LYS A 122 13.87 -10.47 -8.88
C LYS A 122 14.45 -9.97 -7.54
N PHE A 123 13.75 -9.04 -6.90
CA PHE A 123 14.14 -8.46 -5.62
C PHE A 123 13.19 -8.85 -4.48
N GLY A 124 12.35 -9.86 -4.69
CA GLY A 124 11.45 -10.40 -3.67
C GLY A 124 10.13 -9.65 -3.53
N TYR A 125 9.85 -8.64 -4.36
CA TYR A 125 8.54 -8.00 -4.40
C TYR A 125 7.53 -8.85 -5.18
N GLU A 126 6.26 -8.78 -4.78
CA GLU A 126 5.18 -9.41 -5.52
C GLU A 126 3.95 -8.50 -5.53
N TRP A 127 3.04 -8.78 -6.45
CA TRP A 127 1.75 -8.11 -6.51
C TRP A 127 0.93 -8.38 -5.24
N CYS A 128 0.69 -7.33 -4.47
CA CYS A 128 -0.01 -7.40 -3.20
C CYS A 128 -1.20 -6.43 -3.11
N PHE A 129 -1.24 -5.40 -3.97
CA PHE A 129 -2.27 -4.38 -3.90
C PHE A 129 -2.96 -4.18 -5.24
N THR A 130 -4.28 -4.09 -5.18
CA THR A 130 -5.14 -3.91 -6.37
C THR A 130 -6.23 -2.93 -6.02
N TRP A 131 -6.45 -1.96 -6.89
CA TRP A 131 -7.61 -1.10 -6.83
C TRP A 131 -8.74 -1.65 -7.71
N GLN A 132 -9.97 -1.50 -7.25
CA GLN A 132 -11.17 -1.67 -8.07
C GLN A 132 -11.68 -0.29 -8.48
N LEU A 133 -11.61 0.02 -9.78
CA LEU A 133 -12.22 1.22 -10.34
C LEU A 133 -13.65 0.87 -10.78
N VAL A 134 -14.61 1.68 -10.36
CA VAL A 134 -16.03 1.43 -10.59
C VAL A 134 -16.67 2.70 -11.14
N ASN A 135 -17.38 2.58 -12.27
CA ASN A 135 -18.14 3.68 -12.88
C ASN A 135 -19.62 3.42 -12.70
N ILE A 136 -20.31 4.24 -11.92
CA ILE A 136 -21.71 4.11 -11.56
C ILE A 136 -22.52 5.21 -12.25
N PRO A 137 -23.53 4.88 -13.06
CA PRO A 137 -24.46 5.88 -13.58
C PRO A 137 -25.14 6.65 -12.46
N ILE A 138 -25.22 7.96 -12.55
CA ILE A 138 -25.73 8.81 -11.46
C ILE A 138 -27.18 8.46 -11.07
N ASN A 139 -27.99 8.03 -12.02
CA ASN A 139 -29.40 7.68 -11.78
C ASN A 139 -29.57 6.37 -11.00
N ASP A 140 -28.56 5.51 -10.95
CA ASP A 140 -28.58 4.27 -10.15
C ASP A 140 -28.44 4.55 -8.64
N LEU A 141 -28.10 5.81 -8.29
CA LEU A 141 -27.90 6.25 -6.91
C LEU A 141 -29.14 6.91 -6.29
N LYS A 142 -30.26 7.01 -7.01
CA LYS A 142 -31.46 7.79 -6.64
C LYS A 142 -32.18 7.28 -5.40
N ASP A 143 -32.19 5.97 -5.18
CA ASP A 143 -32.99 5.30 -4.15
C ASP A 143 -32.21 5.05 -2.85
N PHE A 144 -30.94 5.46 -2.78
CA PHE A 144 -30.17 5.37 -1.55
C PHE A 144 -30.63 6.40 -0.51
N PRO A 145 -30.52 6.08 0.78
CA PRO A 145 -30.93 6.97 1.86
C PRO A 145 -30.01 8.20 1.96
N ALA A 146 -30.62 9.34 2.25
CA ALA A 146 -29.88 10.55 2.57
C ALA A 146 -29.32 10.51 4.00
N ALA A 147 -28.20 11.17 4.25
CA ALA A 147 -27.80 11.51 5.61
C ALA A 147 -28.70 12.62 6.19
N SER A 148 -28.69 12.78 7.51
CA SER A 148 -29.42 13.88 8.17
C SER A 148 -28.92 15.25 7.71
N SER A 149 -27.62 15.39 7.49
CA SER A 149 -27.03 16.59 6.88
C SER A 149 -25.73 16.30 6.15
N TYR A 150 -25.37 17.21 5.24
CA TYR A 150 -24.09 17.23 4.54
C TYR A 150 -23.42 18.58 4.72
N ARG A 151 -22.13 18.58 5.00
CA ARG A 151 -21.35 19.82 5.17
C ARG A 151 -20.05 19.73 4.38
N GLN A 152 -19.71 20.79 3.68
CA GLN A 152 -18.39 20.92 3.08
C GLN A 152 -17.35 21.09 4.21
N LEU A 153 -16.34 20.22 4.21
CA LEU A 153 -15.20 20.32 5.11
C LEU A 153 -14.14 21.23 4.49
N LYS A 154 -13.57 22.10 5.32
CA LYS A 154 -12.53 23.04 4.93
C LYS A 154 -11.22 22.68 5.63
N LYS A 155 -10.15 23.43 5.36
CA LYS A 155 -8.83 23.20 5.98
C LYS A 155 -8.88 23.24 7.52
N GLU A 156 -9.78 24.03 8.08
CA GLU A 156 -10.02 24.12 9.52
C GLU A 156 -10.60 22.81 10.10
N ASP A 157 -11.27 21.99 9.27
CA ASP A 157 -11.80 20.69 9.66
C ASP A 157 -10.77 19.55 9.46
N LYS A 158 -9.50 19.87 9.17
CA LYS A 158 -8.44 18.88 8.88
C LYS A 158 -8.33 17.82 9.97
N GLU A 159 -8.35 18.23 11.22
CA GLU A 159 -8.25 17.31 12.36
C GLU A 159 -9.44 16.34 12.41
N LEU A 160 -10.65 16.83 12.22
CA LEU A 160 -11.85 16.00 12.13
C LEU A 160 -11.73 14.96 10.99
N PHE A 161 -11.26 15.41 9.83
CA PHE A 161 -11.06 14.54 8.66
C PHE A 161 -10.02 13.45 8.95
N GLU A 162 -8.83 13.82 9.45
CA GLU A 162 -7.76 12.84 9.67
C GLU A 162 -8.08 11.87 10.81
N ASN A 163 -8.75 12.33 11.87
CA ASN A 163 -9.18 11.45 12.96
C ASN A 163 -10.19 10.40 12.45
N PHE A 164 -11.20 10.81 11.68
CA PHE A 164 -12.15 9.87 11.09
C PHE A 164 -11.47 8.91 10.10
N ARG A 165 -10.60 9.43 9.23
CA ARG A 165 -9.80 8.61 8.31
C ARG A 165 -8.97 7.56 9.04
N ASN A 166 -8.28 7.95 10.09
CA ASN A 166 -7.43 7.05 10.87
C ASN A 166 -8.26 5.95 11.53
N HIS A 167 -9.40 6.30 12.13
CA HIS A 167 -10.34 5.34 12.71
C HIS A 167 -10.81 4.26 11.70
N ILE A 168 -11.12 4.67 10.46
CA ILE A 168 -11.51 3.71 9.42
C ILE A 168 -10.32 2.87 8.94
N ASN A 169 -9.17 3.51 8.78
CA ASN A 169 -7.98 2.84 8.24
C ASN A 169 -7.34 1.83 9.20
N GLU A 170 -7.56 1.92 10.50
CA GLU A 170 -7.13 0.89 11.46
C GLU A 170 -7.67 -0.51 11.14
N ARG A 171 -8.79 -0.58 10.42
CA ARG A 171 -9.45 -1.85 10.01
C ARG A 171 -8.86 -2.43 8.71
N VAL A 172 -7.94 -1.72 8.06
CA VAL A 172 -7.41 -2.06 6.72
C VAL A 172 -5.89 -2.15 6.77
N ASN A 173 -5.31 -3.14 6.09
CA ASN A 173 -3.88 -3.29 5.99
C ASN A 173 -3.31 -2.41 4.88
N GLY A 174 -2.23 -1.67 5.15
CA GLY A 174 -1.45 -0.91 4.20
C GLY A 174 -1.69 0.60 4.13
N PRO A 175 -2.83 1.20 4.56
CA PRO A 175 -2.96 2.65 4.53
C PRO A 175 -1.86 3.33 5.33
N VAL A 176 -1.27 4.38 4.74
CA VAL A 176 -0.25 5.21 5.40
C VAL A 176 -0.90 6.05 6.49
N VAL A 177 -0.29 6.08 7.67
CA VAL A 177 -0.63 7.01 8.75
C VAL A 177 -0.15 8.40 8.33
N ARG A 178 -1.08 9.35 8.19
CA ARG A 178 -0.70 10.73 7.87
C ARG A 178 -0.27 11.48 9.13
N ASP A 179 0.99 11.85 9.18
CA ASP A 179 1.45 12.88 10.11
C ASP A 179 0.92 14.26 9.69
N GLU A 180 1.21 15.29 10.48
CA GLU A 180 0.76 16.65 10.19
C GLU A 180 1.24 17.15 8.81
N ARG A 181 2.45 16.76 8.40
CA ARG A 181 3.02 17.14 7.12
C ARG A 181 2.25 16.49 5.95
N LEU A 182 2.08 15.16 5.96
CA LEU A 182 1.33 14.43 4.93
C LEU A 182 -0.13 14.89 4.85
N ALA A 183 -0.75 15.18 5.99
CA ALA A 183 -2.09 15.74 6.06
C ALA A 183 -2.15 17.14 5.39
N ASN A 184 -1.20 18.03 5.69
CA ASN A 184 -1.13 19.36 5.07
C ASN A 184 -0.91 19.28 3.56
N GLU A 185 0.04 18.43 3.11
CA GLU A 185 0.31 18.20 1.68
C GLU A 185 -0.94 17.70 0.96
N LYS A 186 -1.71 16.79 1.59
CA LYS A 186 -2.94 16.27 1.00
C LYS A 186 -4.04 17.32 0.88
N TRP A 187 -4.23 18.17 1.90
CA TRP A 187 -5.17 19.29 1.84
C TRP A 187 -4.77 20.34 0.81
N ASP A 188 -3.47 20.65 0.69
CA ASP A 188 -2.96 21.54 -0.34
C ASP A 188 -3.13 20.96 -1.75
N TYR A 189 -2.95 19.63 -1.92
CA TYR A 189 -3.28 18.92 -3.15
C TYR A 189 -4.77 19.08 -3.50
N TYR A 190 -5.70 18.86 -2.56
CA TYR A 190 -7.13 19.02 -2.81
C TYR A 190 -7.46 20.44 -3.28
N ARG A 191 -6.91 21.44 -2.62
CA ARG A 191 -7.10 22.85 -3.00
C ARG A 191 -6.57 23.14 -4.40
N ASN A 192 -5.35 22.71 -4.70
CA ASN A 192 -4.66 23.01 -5.96
C ASN A 192 -5.26 22.26 -7.16
N THR A 193 -5.99 21.18 -6.92
CA THR A 193 -6.62 20.34 -7.95
C THR A 193 -8.15 20.43 -7.96
N ASN A 194 -8.71 21.46 -7.30
CA ASN A 194 -10.15 21.74 -7.22
C ASN A 194 -11.00 20.59 -6.66
N HIS A 195 -10.45 19.79 -5.73
CA HIS A 195 -11.26 18.81 -5.03
C HIS A 195 -12.14 19.48 -4.00
N LYS A 196 -13.36 18.97 -3.88
CA LYS A 196 -14.30 19.31 -2.80
C LYS A 196 -14.24 18.20 -1.77
N VAL A 197 -14.25 18.57 -0.49
CA VAL A 197 -14.29 17.62 0.63
C VAL A 197 -15.63 17.80 1.32
N TYR A 198 -16.38 16.71 1.51
CA TYR A 198 -17.69 16.72 2.16
C TYR A 198 -17.77 15.62 3.22
N GLY A 199 -18.44 15.93 4.31
CA GLY A 199 -18.86 14.98 5.34
C GLY A 199 -20.38 14.82 5.35
N ALA A 200 -20.83 13.60 5.65
CA ALA A 200 -22.21 13.29 5.98
C ALA A 200 -22.33 13.07 7.49
N PHE A 201 -23.38 13.62 8.08
CA PHE A 201 -23.59 13.63 9.53
C PHE A 201 -24.91 12.97 9.87
N ASN A 202 -24.96 12.26 11.01
CA ASN A 202 -26.16 11.66 11.57
C ASN A 202 -27.01 12.67 12.37
N ASP A 203 -28.13 12.22 12.93
CA ASP A 203 -29.05 13.06 13.72
C ASP A 203 -28.43 13.66 14.98
N LYS A 204 -27.34 13.08 15.47
CA LYS A 204 -26.56 13.60 16.60
C LYS A 204 -25.46 14.57 16.18
N ASN A 205 -25.41 14.93 14.89
CA ASN A 205 -24.37 15.75 14.30
C ASN A 205 -22.95 15.14 14.42
N GLU A 206 -22.87 13.79 14.40
CA GLU A 206 -21.62 13.05 14.35
C GLU A 206 -21.27 12.75 12.90
N LEU A 207 -19.98 12.88 12.52
CA LEU A 207 -19.47 12.52 11.19
C LEU A 207 -19.52 11.00 11.03
N VAL A 208 -20.27 10.49 10.06
CA VAL A 208 -20.43 9.05 9.79
C VAL A 208 -19.80 8.61 8.48
N SER A 209 -19.59 9.53 7.57
CA SER A 209 -18.83 9.28 6.33
C SER A 209 -18.33 10.57 5.73
N MET A 210 -17.29 10.47 4.91
CA MET A 210 -16.68 11.61 4.23
C MET A 210 -16.01 11.21 2.92
N MET A 211 -15.81 12.18 2.05
CA MET A 211 -15.20 12.00 0.75
C MET A 211 -14.46 13.25 0.26
N ALA A 212 -13.46 13.01 -0.56
CA ALA A 212 -12.82 14.05 -1.38
C ALA A 212 -13.02 13.70 -2.85
N PHE A 213 -13.58 14.62 -3.63
CA PHE A 213 -13.89 14.40 -5.04
C PHE A 213 -13.72 15.67 -5.86
N LYS A 214 -13.57 15.51 -7.16
CA LYS A 214 -13.64 16.59 -8.14
C LYS A 214 -14.59 16.24 -9.27
N GLN A 215 -15.09 17.27 -9.96
CA GLN A 215 -15.87 17.12 -11.17
C GLN A 215 -14.96 17.36 -12.38
N GLU A 216 -14.97 16.45 -13.35
CA GLU A 216 -14.31 16.56 -14.63
C GLU A 216 -15.33 16.35 -15.76
N GLY A 217 -15.71 17.43 -16.44
CA GLY A 217 -16.80 17.39 -17.41
C GLY A 217 -18.10 16.92 -16.74
N LYS A 218 -18.66 15.80 -17.22
CA LYS A 218 -19.90 15.20 -16.69
C LYS A 218 -19.64 14.02 -15.73
N GLU A 219 -18.44 13.91 -15.20
CA GLU A 219 -18.03 12.84 -14.30
C GLU A 219 -17.60 13.40 -12.96
N ILE A 220 -17.99 12.73 -11.88
CA ILE A 220 -17.40 12.91 -10.55
C ILE A 220 -16.31 11.87 -10.39
N LYS A 221 -15.10 12.30 -10.03
CA LYS A 221 -13.99 11.42 -9.66
C LYS A 221 -13.72 11.52 -8.17
N VAL A 222 -13.92 10.42 -7.47
CA VAL A 222 -13.72 10.33 -6.02
C VAL A 222 -12.28 9.92 -5.75
N ALA A 223 -11.53 10.82 -5.10
CA ALA A 223 -10.13 10.58 -4.74
C ALA A 223 -10.00 9.76 -3.45
N GLU A 224 -10.86 10.02 -2.47
CA GLU A 224 -10.91 9.29 -1.20
C GLU A 224 -12.36 9.26 -0.69
N MET A 225 -12.75 8.12 -0.11
CA MET A 225 -14.06 7.92 0.51
C MET A 225 -13.90 7.03 1.75
N TYR A 226 -14.43 7.50 2.88
CA TYR A 226 -14.40 6.80 4.16
C TYR A 226 -15.81 6.77 4.76
N PHE A 227 -16.19 5.64 5.33
CA PHE A 227 -17.51 5.43 5.91
C PHE A 227 -17.46 4.42 7.06
N GLU A 228 -18.31 4.64 8.06
CA GLU A 228 -18.35 3.80 9.26
C GLU A 228 -18.96 2.43 8.98
N ASP A 229 -20.06 2.43 8.19
CA ASP A 229 -20.84 1.27 7.84
C ASP A 229 -21.51 1.41 6.45
N GLU A 230 -22.26 0.39 6.04
CA GLU A 230 -22.91 0.37 4.74
C GLU A 230 -23.96 1.49 4.58
N LEU A 231 -24.71 1.84 5.64
CA LEU A 231 -25.68 2.92 5.59
C LEU A 231 -25.00 4.27 5.33
N SER A 232 -23.92 4.55 6.03
CA SER A 232 -23.14 5.78 5.86
C SER A 232 -22.44 5.85 4.49
N ARG A 233 -22.06 4.70 3.89
CA ARG A 233 -21.64 4.64 2.48
C ARG A 233 -22.77 5.03 1.53
N GLN A 234 -23.96 4.48 1.72
CA GLN A 234 -25.12 4.78 0.90
C GLN A 234 -25.52 6.27 1.00
N ASN A 235 -25.34 6.90 2.16
CA ASN A 235 -25.53 8.34 2.30
C ASN A 235 -24.61 9.14 1.36
N LEU A 236 -23.32 8.76 1.21
CA LEU A 236 -22.43 9.40 0.26
C LEU A 236 -22.84 9.14 -1.20
N LEU A 237 -23.31 7.94 -1.52
CA LEU A 237 -23.81 7.62 -2.85
C LEU A 237 -25.02 8.49 -3.21
N TYR A 238 -25.96 8.68 -2.28
CA TYR A 238 -27.07 9.60 -2.48
C TYR A 238 -26.64 11.06 -2.64
N PHE A 239 -25.59 11.50 -1.92
CA PHE A 239 -25.04 12.83 -2.12
C PHE A 239 -24.65 13.06 -3.60
N PHE A 240 -24.00 12.08 -4.24
CA PHE A 240 -23.65 12.22 -5.65
C PHE A 240 -24.91 12.33 -6.55
N TYR A 241 -25.99 11.62 -6.24
CA TYR A 241 -27.24 11.79 -6.99
C TYR A 241 -27.79 13.21 -6.94
N ARG A 242 -27.51 13.98 -5.90
CA ARG A 242 -27.90 15.41 -5.84
C ARG A 242 -27.19 16.27 -6.89
N GLU A 243 -26.05 15.82 -7.40
CA GLU A 243 -25.29 16.49 -8.48
C GLU A 243 -25.74 16.09 -9.89
N ARG A 244 -26.84 15.32 -10.05
CA ARG A 244 -27.34 14.75 -11.31
C ARG A 244 -27.65 15.76 -12.41
N SER A 245 -27.86 17.03 -12.09
CA SER A 245 -28.04 18.10 -13.06
C SER A 245 -26.76 18.46 -13.83
N LEU A 246 -25.61 18.16 -13.23
CA LEU A 246 -24.27 18.50 -13.74
C LEU A 246 -23.45 17.26 -14.12
N THR A 247 -23.85 16.09 -13.67
CA THR A 247 -23.06 14.85 -13.78
C THR A 247 -23.90 13.69 -14.29
N GLU A 248 -23.26 12.79 -15.06
CA GLU A 248 -23.88 11.57 -15.61
C GLU A 248 -23.39 10.31 -14.87
N LYS A 249 -22.19 10.32 -14.32
CA LYS A 249 -21.60 9.16 -13.62
C LYS A 249 -20.63 9.56 -12.52
N VAL A 250 -20.39 8.61 -11.63
CA VAL A 250 -19.39 8.69 -10.55
C VAL A 250 -18.37 7.60 -10.74
N GLU A 251 -17.09 7.96 -10.72
CA GLU A 251 -15.95 7.03 -10.66
C GLU A 251 -15.47 6.91 -9.22
N LEU A 252 -15.47 5.69 -8.70
CA LEU A 252 -14.96 5.34 -7.37
C LEU A 252 -13.71 4.49 -7.52
N VAL A 253 -12.75 4.68 -6.62
CA VAL A 253 -11.64 3.77 -6.43
C VAL A 253 -11.84 3.07 -5.10
N LEU A 254 -12.04 1.76 -5.15
CA LEU A 254 -12.42 0.93 -4.04
C LEU A 254 -11.42 -0.19 -3.79
N HIS A 255 -11.54 -0.88 -2.69
CA HIS A 255 -10.85 -2.13 -2.42
C HIS A 255 -11.26 -3.21 -3.43
N VAL A 256 -10.34 -4.10 -3.80
CA VAL A 256 -10.58 -5.14 -4.82
C VAL A 256 -11.72 -6.09 -4.49
N ASP A 257 -11.95 -6.33 -3.20
CA ASP A 257 -13.02 -7.21 -2.71
C ASP A 257 -14.28 -6.41 -2.30
N ASP A 258 -14.38 -5.11 -2.66
CA ASP A 258 -15.56 -4.31 -2.38
C ASP A 258 -16.76 -4.81 -3.20
N GLU A 259 -17.86 -5.07 -2.51
CA GLU A 259 -19.08 -5.66 -3.08
C GLU A 259 -20.15 -4.63 -3.45
N ILE A 260 -19.74 -3.38 -3.76
CA ILE A 260 -20.69 -2.30 -4.09
C ILE A 260 -21.73 -2.69 -5.13
N ARG A 261 -21.40 -3.59 -6.07
CA ARG A 261 -22.34 -4.05 -7.09
C ARG A 261 -23.58 -4.77 -6.54
N ASN A 262 -23.47 -5.37 -5.33
CA ASN A 262 -24.58 -6.08 -4.70
C ASN A 262 -25.65 -5.15 -4.17
N ILE A 263 -25.34 -3.87 -3.96
CA ILE A 263 -26.30 -2.87 -3.46
C ILE A 263 -26.87 -1.97 -4.56
N LEU A 264 -26.29 -2.00 -5.77
CA LEU A 264 -26.76 -1.20 -6.89
C LEU A 264 -28.04 -1.81 -7.52
N PRO A 265 -28.95 -0.97 -8.05
CA PRO A 265 -30.14 -1.44 -8.79
C PRO A 265 -29.78 -2.33 -9.99
N SER A 266 -28.65 -2.05 -10.63
CA SER A 266 -28.08 -2.88 -11.69
C SER A 266 -26.62 -3.21 -11.39
N PRO A 267 -26.25 -4.50 -11.31
CA PRO A 267 -24.84 -4.90 -11.19
C PRO A 267 -24.07 -4.73 -12.52
N ARG A 268 -24.74 -4.34 -13.62
CA ARG A 268 -24.16 -4.16 -14.95
C ARG A 268 -23.52 -2.77 -15.08
N ILE A 269 -22.47 -2.54 -14.29
CA ILE A 269 -21.67 -1.31 -14.32
C ILE A 269 -20.30 -1.59 -14.92
N SER A 270 -19.64 -0.55 -15.44
CA SER A 270 -18.24 -0.66 -15.86
C SER A 270 -17.35 -0.68 -14.62
N TYR A 271 -16.53 -1.72 -14.48
CA TYR A 271 -15.50 -1.82 -13.44
C TYR A 271 -14.28 -2.56 -13.97
N TRP A 272 -13.14 -2.32 -13.37
CA TRP A 272 -11.90 -3.03 -13.67
C TRP A 272 -10.98 -3.08 -12.47
N HIS A 273 -10.17 -4.12 -12.42
CA HIS A 273 -9.17 -4.28 -11.38
C HIS A 273 -7.83 -3.76 -11.91
N TRP A 274 -7.25 -2.84 -11.16
CA TRP A 274 -5.96 -2.27 -11.47
C TRP A 274 -4.90 -2.80 -10.49
N PRO A 275 -4.05 -3.77 -10.91
CA PRO A 275 -2.87 -4.16 -10.17
C PRO A 275 -1.89 -2.98 -10.13
N ASN A 276 -1.75 -2.31 -9.00
CA ASN A 276 -1.05 -1.03 -8.98
C ASN A 276 0.21 -0.99 -8.13
N LYS A 277 0.31 -1.80 -7.08
CA LYS A 277 1.47 -1.80 -6.19
C LYS A 277 1.97 -3.20 -5.90
N MET A 278 3.28 -3.30 -5.67
CA MET A 278 3.92 -4.51 -5.16
C MET A 278 4.33 -4.31 -3.71
N GLY A 279 4.28 -5.39 -2.94
CA GLY A 279 4.71 -5.44 -1.55
C GLY A 279 5.81 -6.48 -1.34
N ARG A 280 6.57 -6.30 -0.28
CA ARG A 280 7.59 -7.23 0.20
C ARG A 280 7.63 -7.21 1.73
N VAL A 281 7.75 -8.39 2.33
CA VAL A 281 8.11 -8.53 3.74
C VAL A 281 9.64 -8.42 3.87
N VAL A 282 10.10 -7.52 4.72
CA VAL A 282 11.53 -7.32 5.03
C VAL A 282 11.94 -8.10 6.26
N LEU A 283 11.07 -8.18 7.29
CA LEU A 283 11.30 -8.89 8.55
C LEU A 283 10.20 -9.95 8.72
N VAL A 284 10.50 -11.19 8.35
CA VAL A 284 9.51 -12.29 8.34
C VAL A 284 9.01 -12.62 9.74
N GLU A 285 9.90 -12.76 10.72
CA GLU A 285 9.55 -13.08 12.10
C GLU A 285 8.61 -12.02 12.68
N GLU A 286 8.93 -10.73 12.50
CA GLU A 286 8.12 -9.63 13.01
C GLU A 286 6.77 -9.57 12.29
N ALA A 287 6.73 -9.81 10.97
CA ALA A 287 5.48 -9.83 10.21
C ALA A 287 4.54 -10.95 10.68
N LEU A 288 5.07 -12.13 10.99
CA LEU A 288 4.27 -13.24 11.55
C LEU A 288 3.69 -12.90 12.93
N LYS A 289 4.49 -12.28 13.81
CA LYS A 289 4.04 -11.87 15.15
C LYS A 289 2.98 -10.77 15.15
N LEU A 290 2.82 -10.06 14.04
CA LEU A 290 1.78 -9.06 13.90
C LEU A 290 0.40 -9.63 13.62
N LEU A 291 0.32 -10.86 13.08
CA LEU A 291 -0.94 -11.45 12.64
C LEU A 291 -1.94 -11.60 13.79
N ASN A 292 -3.17 -11.19 13.54
CA ASN A 292 -4.28 -11.29 14.50
C ASN A 292 -5.11 -12.53 14.18
N ILE A 293 -4.83 -13.63 14.86
CA ILE A 293 -5.44 -14.95 14.59
C ILE A 293 -6.43 -15.27 15.71
N LYS A 294 -7.71 -15.46 15.36
CA LYS A 294 -8.77 -15.76 16.34
C LYS A 294 -8.89 -17.24 16.71
N ASN A 295 -8.14 -18.13 16.06
CA ASN A 295 -8.23 -19.56 16.24
C ASN A 295 -6.88 -20.13 16.58
N SER A 296 -6.75 -20.75 17.75
CA SER A 296 -5.51 -21.46 18.12
C SER A 296 -5.20 -22.59 17.14
N PHE A 297 -3.91 -22.81 16.93
CA PHE A 297 -3.38 -23.94 16.17
C PHE A 297 -2.05 -24.41 16.75
N ASP A 298 -1.76 -25.69 16.54
CA ASP A 298 -0.51 -26.29 16.95
C ASP A 298 0.65 -25.84 16.08
N ASN A 299 1.86 -26.01 16.61
CA ASN A 299 3.09 -25.64 15.91
C ASN A 299 3.20 -26.31 14.54
N PHE A 300 3.54 -25.52 13.55
CA PHE A 300 3.99 -25.96 12.22
C PHE A 300 5.12 -25.04 11.73
N SER A 301 5.84 -25.49 10.71
CA SER A 301 7.05 -24.81 10.26
C SER A 301 7.00 -24.36 8.82
N ILE A 302 7.53 -23.16 8.56
CA ILE A 302 7.59 -22.55 7.23
C ILE A 302 9.02 -22.15 6.92
N LYS A 303 9.59 -22.70 5.85
CA LYS A 303 10.87 -22.25 5.31
C LYS A 303 10.65 -21.16 4.30
N ILE A 304 11.35 -20.05 4.48
CA ILE A 304 11.37 -18.93 3.54
C ILE A 304 12.72 -18.92 2.82
N ASN A 305 12.66 -18.77 1.49
CA ASN A 305 13.83 -18.54 0.65
C ASN A 305 13.91 -17.06 0.28
N ASP A 306 14.99 -16.39 0.68
CA ASP A 306 15.22 -14.96 0.44
C ASP A 306 16.70 -14.65 0.17
N ASP A 307 17.06 -14.51 -1.10
CA ASP A 307 18.44 -14.28 -1.52
C ASP A 307 19.01 -12.93 -1.13
N LEU A 308 18.15 -11.93 -0.91
CA LEU A 308 18.58 -10.55 -0.66
C LEU A 308 18.50 -10.13 0.79
N ALA A 309 17.79 -10.91 1.63
CA ALA A 309 17.67 -10.70 3.06
C ALA A 309 17.96 -12.00 3.82
N PRO A 310 19.26 -12.32 4.04
CA PRO A 310 19.68 -13.64 4.58
C PRO A 310 19.07 -13.98 5.94
N TRP A 311 18.66 -12.98 6.73
CA TRP A 311 17.98 -13.19 8.03
C TRP A 311 16.60 -13.80 7.88
N ASN A 312 15.98 -13.75 6.69
CA ASN A 312 14.72 -14.40 6.38
C ASN A 312 14.91 -15.83 5.84
N ASN A 313 16.12 -16.19 5.39
CA ASN A 313 16.40 -17.46 4.73
C ASN A 313 16.58 -18.59 5.74
N GLN A 314 15.51 -18.88 6.48
CA GLN A 314 15.49 -19.87 7.57
C GLN A 314 14.11 -20.51 7.72
N THR A 315 13.98 -21.47 8.66
CA THR A 315 12.71 -22.11 9.02
C THR A 315 12.13 -21.42 10.24
N PHE A 316 10.89 -20.96 10.12
CA PHE A 316 10.10 -20.34 11.19
C PHE A 316 9.09 -21.35 11.72
N ASN A 317 9.16 -21.67 13.02
CA ASN A 317 8.14 -22.43 13.72
C ASN A 317 7.09 -21.47 14.23
N VAL A 318 5.83 -21.69 13.86
CA VAL A 318 4.71 -20.80 14.15
C VAL A 318 3.64 -21.57 14.89
N SER A 319 3.17 -21.03 16.00
CA SER A 319 2.02 -21.53 16.75
C SER A 319 1.11 -20.36 17.15
N CYS A 320 -0.14 -20.68 17.48
CA CYS A 320 -1.09 -19.69 17.97
C CYS A 320 -1.81 -20.25 19.20
N VAL A 321 -1.61 -19.60 20.35
CA VAL A 321 -2.25 -19.95 21.61
C VAL A 321 -2.89 -18.70 22.21
N ASN A 322 -4.17 -18.78 22.55
CA ASN A 322 -4.93 -17.65 23.10
C ASN A 322 -4.82 -16.38 22.22
N ASP A 323 -5.03 -16.54 20.92
CA ASP A 323 -5.00 -15.48 19.90
C ASP A 323 -3.61 -14.79 19.74
N LYS A 324 -2.58 -15.32 20.38
CA LYS A 324 -1.21 -14.83 20.24
C LYS A 324 -0.40 -15.76 19.36
N VAL A 325 0.20 -15.19 18.33
CA VAL A 325 1.13 -15.89 17.44
C VAL A 325 2.52 -15.85 18.07
N ASP A 326 3.08 -17.04 18.35
CA ASP A 326 4.47 -17.22 18.78
C ASP A 326 5.29 -17.74 17.60
N VAL A 327 6.51 -17.19 17.46
CA VAL A 327 7.43 -17.52 16.38
C VAL A 327 8.81 -17.82 16.94
N SER A 328 9.38 -18.93 16.53
CA SER A 328 10.78 -19.28 16.79
C SER A 328 11.45 -19.76 15.52
N CYS A 329 12.77 -19.75 15.49
CA CYS A 329 13.55 -20.15 14.31
C CYS A 329 14.43 -21.33 14.64
N ASP A 330 14.48 -22.32 13.75
CA ASP A 330 15.41 -23.44 13.82
C ASP A 330 15.79 -23.93 12.40
N ASN A 331 16.53 -25.04 12.33
CA ASN A 331 16.95 -25.68 11.10
C ASN A 331 16.19 -27.00 10.86
N SER A 332 15.00 -27.18 11.42
CA SER A 332 14.19 -28.38 11.21
C SER A 332 13.68 -28.51 9.76
N LEU A 333 13.23 -29.71 9.42
CA LEU A 333 12.51 -29.91 8.15
C LEU A 333 11.19 -29.14 8.19
N ALA A 334 11.01 -28.23 7.24
CA ALA A 334 9.82 -27.39 7.17
C ALA A 334 8.59 -28.18 6.67
N ASP A 335 7.44 -27.94 7.27
CA ASP A 335 6.14 -28.42 6.77
C ASP A 335 5.77 -27.78 5.44
N PHE A 336 6.14 -26.50 5.27
CA PHE A 336 5.90 -25.71 4.06
C PHE A 336 7.16 -24.97 3.64
N GLU A 337 7.37 -24.81 2.32
CA GLU A 337 8.48 -24.02 1.77
C GLU A 337 7.96 -23.06 0.69
N MET A 338 8.45 -21.83 0.68
CA MET A 338 8.11 -20.84 -0.34
C MET A 338 9.16 -19.72 -0.42
N ASP A 339 9.12 -18.97 -1.53
CA ASP A 339 9.93 -17.77 -1.70
C ASP A 339 9.28 -16.56 -0.99
N ILE A 340 10.10 -15.59 -0.64
CA ILE A 340 9.67 -14.35 0.02
C ILE A 340 8.56 -13.61 -0.76
N ASN A 341 8.54 -13.71 -2.09
CA ASN A 341 7.49 -13.15 -2.94
C ASN A 341 6.11 -13.72 -2.56
N ARG A 342 6.00 -15.06 -2.48
CA ARG A 342 4.74 -15.74 -2.15
C ARG A 342 4.34 -15.56 -0.71
N PHE A 343 5.33 -15.58 0.19
CA PHE A 343 5.11 -15.26 1.58
C PHE A 343 4.56 -13.83 1.75
N SER A 344 5.08 -12.86 1.00
CA SER A 344 4.57 -11.49 1.02
C SER A 344 3.10 -11.41 0.60
N GLN A 345 2.69 -12.12 -0.48
CA GLN A 345 1.29 -12.18 -0.90
C GLN A 345 0.36 -12.74 0.19
N LEU A 346 0.81 -13.77 0.91
CA LEU A 346 0.07 -14.39 2.01
C LEU A 346 -0.04 -13.47 3.21
N ILE A 347 1.04 -12.84 3.63
CA ILE A 347 1.06 -11.91 4.78
C ILE A 347 0.13 -10.72 4.53
N TYR A 348 0.19 -10.11 3.33
CA TYR A 348 -0.71 -9.03 2.98
C TYR A 348 -2.16 -9.50 2.77
N GLY A 349 -2.41 -10.81 2.70
CA GLY A 349 -3.73 -11.37 2.45
C GLY A 349 -4.25 -11.12 1.03
N HIS A 350 -3.35 -10.80 0.09
CA HIS A 350 -3.69 -10.68 -1.34
C HIS A 350 -4.20 -12.01 -1.91
N ILE A 351 -3.57 -13.11 -1.49
CA ILE A 351 -4.04 -14.48 -1.69
C ILE A 351 -4.14 -15.17 -0.32
N ASP A 352 -5.03 -16.14 -0.21
CA ASP A 352 -5.11 -17.02 0.95
C ASP A 352 -4.30 -18.31 0.75
N ALA A 353 -4.19 -19.10 1.82
CA ALA A 353 -3.48 -20.38 1.81
C ALA A 353 -4.01 -21.36 0.75
N SER A 354 -5.34 -21.47 0.62
CA SER A 354 -5.98 -22.37 -0.36
C SER A 354 -5.64 -21.98 -1.79
N GLN A 355 -5.64 -20.67 -2.09
CA GLN A 355 -5.21 -20.14 -3.40
C GLN A 355 -3.73 -20.41 -3.65
N ALA A 356 -2.86 -20.18 -2.66
CA ALA A 356 -1.43 -20.44 -2.79
C ALA A 356 -1.13 -21.94 -3.05
N ILE A 357 -1.83 -22.83 -2.36
CA ILE A 357 -1.73 -24.28 -2.58
C ILE A 357 -2.21 -24.64 -3.98
N LYS A 358 -3.39 -24.18 -4.39
CA LYS A 358 -3.96 -24.44 -5.72
C LYS A 358 -3.05 -23.98 -6.87
N LEU A 359 -2.35 -22.87 -6.67
CA LEU A 359 -1.43 -22.30 -7.65
C LEU A 359 -0.02 -22.91 -7.60
N ASN A 360 0.24 -23.87 -6.71
CA ASN A 360 1.56 -24.46 -6.47
C ASN A 360 2.64 -23.42 -6.08
N PHE A 361 2.25 -22.38 -5.33
CA PHE A 361 3.15 -21.35 -4.83
C PHE A 361 3.85 -21.75 -3.54
N VAL A 362 3.39 -22.83 -2.92
CA VAL A 362 3.91 -23.39 -1.67
C VAL A 362 4.23 -24.86 -1.89
N LYS A 363 5.45 -25.29 -1.57
CA LYS A 363 5.82 -26.69 -1.49
C LYS A 363 5.32 -27.24 -0.15
N ILE A 364 4.54 -28.31 -0.20
CA ILE A 364 3.94 -28.95 0.98
C ILE A 364 4.71 -30.23 1.29
N ASN A 365 5.42 -30.25 2.39
CA ASN A 365 6.12 -31.44 2.89
C ASN A 365 5.27 -32.21 3.91
N ASN A 366 4.34 -31.52 4.60
CA ASN A 366 3.45 -32.15 5.60
C ASN A 366 1.98 -31.76 5.36
N LYS A 367 1.21 -32.64 4.74
CA LYS A 367 -0.20 -32.40 4.45
C LYS A 367 -1.12 -32.32 5.68
N THR A 368 -0.68 -32.87 6.83
CA THR A 368 -1.52 -32.83 8.05
C THR A 368 -1.65 -31.44 8.65
N ARG A 369 -0.74 -30.50 8.28
CA ARG A 369 -0.71 -29.11 8.75
C ARG A 369 -1.43 -28.11 7.84
N ILE A 370 -2.06 -28.56 6.74
CA ILE A 370 -2.73 -27.65 5.81
C ILE A 370 -3.80 -26.80 6.51
N ARG A 371 -4.60 -27.38 7.41
CA ARG A 371 -5.64 -26.63 8.14
C ARG A 371 -5.06 -25.53 9.02
N ASP A 372 -3.90 -25.77 9.64
CA ASP A 372 -3.24 -24.76 10.49
C ASP A 372 -2.64 -23.64 9.63
N PHE A 373 -2.08 -23.99 8.48
CA PHE A 373 -1.62 -23.04 7.46
C PHE A 373 -2.76 -22.16 6.92
N GLU A 374 -3.95 -22.74 6.68
CA GLU A 374 -5.16 -22.01 6.25
C GLU A 374 -5.68 -21.06 7.34
N LYS A 375 -5.55 -21.40 8.63
CA LYS A 375 -5.90 -20.50 9.73
C LYS A 375 -4.96 -19.29 9.80
N LEU A 376 -3.67 -19.49 9.48
CA LEU A 376 -2.67 -18.41 9.53
C LEU A 376 -2.82 -17.45 8.35
N PHE A 377 -3.06 -17.97 7.14
CA PHE A 377 -3.07 -17.17 5.92
C PHE A 377 -4.45 -17.13 5.25
N TYR A 378 -5.23 -16.15 5.65
CA TYR A 378 -6.56 -15.87 5.11
C TYR A 378 -6.56 -14.56 4.32
N LYS A 379 -7.57 -14.34 3.48
CA LYS A 379 -7.76 -13.10 2.76
C LYS A 379 -7.98 -11.92 3.71
N LYS A 380 -7.37 -10.78 3.40
CA LYS A 380 -7.46 -9.56 4.19
C LYS A 380 -7.76 -8.37 3.31
N THR A 381 -8.48 -7.39 3.85
CA THR A 381 -8.62 -6.10 3.20
C THR A 381 -7.27 -5.37 3.25
N THR A 382 -6.65 -5.21 2.09
CA THR A 382 -5.32 -4.60 1.97
C THR A 382 -5.33 -3.55 0.89
N MET A 383 -4.90 -2.33 1.23
CA MET A 383 -4.96 -1.18 0.33
C MET A 383 -3.78 -0.24 0.56
N LEU A 384 -3.14 0.17 -0.51
CA LEU A 384 -2.03 1.12 -0.47
C LEU A 384 -2.31 2.24 -1.48
N TRP A 385 -2.72 3.39 -0.95
CA TRP A 385 -3.05 4.58 -1.74
C TRP A 385 -1.85 5.45 -2.06
N GLN A 386 -0.76 5.30 -1.29
CA GLN A 386 0.40 6.17 -1.40
C GLN A 386 1.13 5.95 -2.72
N GLU A 387 1.45 7.03 -3.40
CA GLU A 387 2.42 7.04 -4.50
C GLU A 387 3.84 7.18 -3.94
N PHE A 388 4.81 6.58 -4.66
CA PHE A 388 6.21 6.56 -4.25
C PHE A 388 7.11 7.17 -5.31
#